data_df49fcd4f4fffc1ceba30ae60dda8f87
#
_entry.id   df49fcd4f4fffc1ceba30ae60dda8f87
#
_cell.length_a   1.000
_cell.length_b   1.000
_cell.length_c   1.000
_cell.angle_alpha   90.00
_cell.angle_beta   90.00
_cell.angle_gamma   90.00
#
_symmetry.space_group_name_H-M   'P 1'
#
loop_
_entity.id
_entity.type
_entity.pdbx_description
1 polymer ?
#
loop_
_entity_poly.entity_id
_entity_poly.type
_entity_poly.pdbx_seq_one_letter_code
_entity_poly.pdbx_strand_id
1 'polypeptide(L)'
;MQFLISGITMLVIDLIYLSLTAHEFKGMVKTIQKSPFTMRLAGAIASYILMIVGLNTFIIKENKSPMDAALLGLVIYGVFDAVNYAIFSKYDLIIALKDTFWGATLFYMTTYITYKLTKK
;
A
#
# COMPACT_ATOMS: atom_id res chain seq x y z
N MET A 1 1.75 16.61 13.43
CA MET A 1 0.49 16.72 12.65
C MET A 1 0.57 16.02 11.30
N GLN A 2 1.70 16.13 10.61
CA GLN A 2 1.84 15.43 9.32
C GLN A 2 1.71 13.92 9.44
N PHE A 3 2.18 13.33 10.53
CA PHE A 3 2.04 11.90 10.77
C PHE A 3 0.56 11.50 10.79
N LEU A 4 -0.24 12.22 11.54
CA LEU A 4 -1.68 11.93 11.66
C LEU A 4 -2.40 12.12 10.33
N ILE A 5 -2.13 13.23 9.65
CA ILE A 5 -2.78 13.55 8.38
C ILE A 5 -2.40 12.53 7.31
N SER A 6 -1.12 12.18 7.20
CA SER A 6 -0.69 11.20 6.22
C SER A 6 -1.27 9.82 6.51
N GLY A 7 -1.36 9.45 7.79
CA GLY A 7 -1.94 8.17 8.17
C GLY A 7 -3.42 8.08 7.79
N ILE A 8 -4.19 9.10 8.13
CA ILE A 8 -5.61 9.13 7.79
C ILE A 8 -5.81 9.15 6.27
N THR A 9 -5.03 9.98 5.57
CA THR A 9 -5.12 10.08 4.12
C THR A 9 -4.83 8.74 3.45
N MET A 10 -3.77 8.08 3.87
CA MET A 10 -3.40 6.78 3.31
C MET A 10 -4.51 5.76 3.53
N LEU A 11 -5.06 5.70 4.75
CA LEU A 11 -6.12 4.76 5.05
C LEU A 11 -7.37 5.00 4.21
N VAL A 12 -7.78 6.27 4.08
CA VAL A 12 -8.97 6.60 3.31
C VAL A 12 -8.79 6.22 1.84
N ILE A 13 -7.67 6.60 1.25
CA ILE A 13 -7.42 6.31 -0.17
C ILE A 13 -7.37 4.81 -0.40
N ASP A 14 -6.65 4.09 0.45
CA ASP A 14 -6.48 2.66 0.27
C ASP A 14 -7.79 1.90 0.49
N LEU A 15 -8.60 2.32 1.46
CA LEU A 15 -9.90 1.68 1.67
C LEU A 15 -10.83 1.87 0.48
N ILE A 16 -10.79 3.03 -0.17
CA ILE A 16 -11.56 3.24 -1.39
C ILE A 16 -11.09 2.27 -2.48
N TYR A 17 -9.78 2.16 -2.68
CA TYR A 17 -9.21 1.27 -3.68
C TYR A 17 -9.60 -0.20 -3.39
N LEU A 18 -9.46 -0.61 -2.13
CA LEU A 18 -9.78 -1.99 -1.73
C LEU A 18 -11.27 -2.30 -1.93
N SER A 19 -12.14 -1.34 -1.69
CA SER A 19 -13.58 -1.56 -1.91
C SER A 19 -13.88 -1.83 -3.38
N LEU A 20 -13.05 -1.34 -4.30
CA LEU A 20 -13.24 -1.51 -5.73
C LEU A 20 -12.55 -2.74 -6.29
N THR A 21 -11.52 -3.25 -5.63
CA THR A 21 -10.65 -4.29 -6.18
C THR A 21 -10.50 -5.54 -5.31
N ALA A 22 -10.99 -5.50 -4.09
CA ALA A 22 -10.74 -6.59 -3.12
C ALA A 22 -11.22 -7.96 -3.61
N HIS A 23 -12.29 -8.00 -4.40
CA HIS A 23 -12.82 -9.28 -4.87
C HIS A 23 -11.81 -10.05 -5.74
N GLU A 24 -11.00 -9.36 -6.52
CA GLU A 24 -9.96 -10.00 -7.33
C GLU A 24 -8.91 -10.66 -6.44
N PHE A 25 -8.45 -9.91 -5.44
CA PHE A 25 -7.43 -10.40 -4.53
C PHE A 25 -7.97 -11.56 -3.68
N LYS A 26 -9.20 -11.43 -3.18
CA LYS A 26 -9.84 -12.49 -2.40
C LYS A 26 -10.00 -13.78 -3.20
N GLY A 27 -10.35 -13.64 -4.49
CA GLY A 27 -10.45 -14.79 -5.38
C GLY A 27 -9.12 -15.49 -5.57
N MET A 28 -8.05 -14.72 -5.77
CA MET A 28 -6.71 -15.26 -5.90
C MET A 28 -6.27 -15.98 -4.62
N VAL A 29 -6.48 -15.37 -3.46
CA VAL A 29 -6.11 -15.97 -2.17
C VAL A 29 -6.87 -17.28 -1.96
N LYS A 30 -8.17 -17.30 -2.27
CA LYS A 30 -8.96 -18.52 -2.17
C LYS A 30 -8.38 -19.63 -3.02
N THR A 31 -7.94 -19.31 -4.24
CA THR A 31 -7.32 -20.29 -5.14
C THR A 31 -6.01 -20.82 -4.55
N ILE A 32 -5.19 -19.95 -3.97
CA ILE A 32 -3.89 -20.33 -3.40
C ILE A 32 -4.06 -21.20 -2.18
N GLN A 33 -4.87 -20.78 -1.21
CA GLN A 33 -4.98 -21.48 0.08
C GLN A 33 -6.11 -22.52 0.13
N LYS A 34 -6.93 -22.58 -0.91
CA LYS A 34 -8.04 -23.53 -1.03
C LYS A 34 -9.05 -23.39 0.12
N SER A 35 -9.19 -22.19 0.64
CA SER A 35 -10.15 -21.84 1.67
C SER A 35 -10.54 -20.39 1.52
N PRO A 36 -11.71 -19.96 2.08
CA PRO A 36 -12.11 -18.57 1.95
C PRO A 36 -11.10 -17.60 2.54
N PHE A 37 -11.05 -16.42 1.95
CA PHE A 37 -10.21 -15.34 2.45
C PHE A 37 -10.67 -14.91 3.85
N THR A 38 -9.73 -14.85 4.78
CA THR A 38 -9.96 -14.28 6.11
C THR A 38 -8.81 -13.33 6.41
N MET A 39 -9.12 -12.18 7.02
CA MET A 39 -8.10 -11.20 7.34
C MET A 39 -7.71 -11.27 8.81
N ARG A 40 -6.42 -11.37 9.07
CA ARG A 40 -5.89 -11.19 10.42
C ARG A 40 -5.69 -9.70 10.63
N LEU A 41 -6.56 -9.10 11.44
CA LEU A 41 -6.57 -7.66 11.64
C LEU A 41 -5.25 -7.14 12.20
N ALA A 42 -4.60 -7.91 13.06
CA ALA A 42 -3.30 -7.51 13.63
C ALA A 42 -2.25 -7.30 12.53
N GLY A 43 -2.22 -8.18 11.53
CA GLY A 43 -1.30 -8.04 10.41
C GLY A 43 -1.61 -6.82 9.56
N ALA A 44 -2.89 -6.56 9.31
CA ALA A 44 -3.29 -5.40 8.54
C ALA A 44 -2.91 -4.10 9.25
N ILE A 45 -3.18 -4.01 10.56
CA ILE A 45 -2.83 -2.84 11.35
C ILE A 45 -1.31 -2.64 11.35
N ALA A 46 -0.55 -3.72 11.56
CA ALA A 46 0.92 -3.64 11.58
C ALA A 46 1.46 -3.11 10.25
N SER A 47 0.92 -3.60 9.13
CA SER A 47 1.40 -3.17 7.81
C SER A 47 1.14 -1.70 7.57
N TYR A 48 -0.03 -1.18 7.94
CA TYR A 48 -0.32 0.24 7.78
C TYR A 48 0.56 1.10 8.70
N ILE A 49 0.77 0.68 9.94
CA ILE A 49 1.67 1.40 10.85
C ILE A 49 3.07 1.49 10.25
N LEU A 50 3.59 0.37 9.75
CA LEU A 50 4.93 0.34 9.15
C LEU A 50 5.02 1.23 7.91
N MET A 51 4.01 1.21 7.06
CA MET A 51 4.00 2.05 5.88
C MET A 51 3.95 3.54 6.23
N ILE A 52 3.11 3.90 7.20
CA ILE A 52 2.98 5.30 7.63
C ILE A 52 4.28 5.77 8.30
N VAL A 53 4.87 4.95 9.15
CA VAL A 53 6.16 5.27 9.78
C VAL A 53 7.25 5.44 8.73
N GLY A 54 7.33 4.51 7.77
CA GLY A 54 8.33 4.59 6.70
C GLY A 54 8.15 5.84 5.85
N LEU A 55 6.92 6.13 5.46
CA LEU A 55 6.64 7.32 4.66
C LEU A 55 7.04 8.60 5.39
N ASN A 56 6.70 8.71 6.66
CA ASN A 56 7.02 9.91 7.43
C ASN A 56 8.52 10.03 7.68
N THR A 57 9.18 8.93 8.02
CA THR A 57 10.60 8.94 8.34
C THR A 57 11.46 9.29 7.12
N PHE A 58 11.17 8.67 5.97
CA PHE A 58 12.06 8.76 4.82
C PHE A 58 11.66 9.82 3.79
N ILE A 59 10.40 10.23 3.79
CA ILE A 59 9.88 11.15 2.79
C ILE A 59 9.40 12.46 3.41
N ILE A 60 8.37 12.39 4.24
CA ILE A 60 7.68 13.61 4.69
C ILE A 60 8.55 14.44 5.63
N LYS A 61 9.17 13.79 6.61
CA LYS A 61 10.04 14.47 7.56
C LYS A 61 11.22 15.15 6.85
N GLU A 62 11.71 14.54 5.78
CA GLU A 62 12.83 15.06 5.01
C GLU A 62 12.40 16.00 3.87
N ASN A 63 11.10 16.30 3.79
CA ASN A 63 10.54 17.18 2.76
C ASN A 63 10.85 16.70 1.34
N LYS A 64 10.88 15.40 1.14
CA LYS A 64 11.12 14.84 -0.19
C LYS A 64 9.85 14.91 -1.05
N SER A 65 10.05 14.78 -2.36
CA SER A 65 8.96 14.96 -3.32
C SER A 65 7.97 13.80 -3.28
N PRO A 66 6.73 14.02 -3.76
CA PRO A 66 5.80 12.91 -3.95
C PRO A 66 6.33 11.82 -4.88
N MET A 67 7.21 12.16 -5.84
CA MET A 67 7.84 11.14 -6.69
C MET A 67 8.77 10.23 -5.91
N ASP A 68 9.50 10.76 -4.93
CA ASP A 68 10.30 9.93 -4.04
C ASP A 68 9.41 9.01 -3.22
N ALA A 69 8.26 9.51 -2.79
CA ALA A 69 7.27 8.68 -2.10
C ALA A 69 6.75 7.57 -3.01
N ALA A 70 6.50 7.88 -4.28
CA ALA A 70 6.06 6.88 -5.25
C ALA A 70 7.09 5.76 -5.37
N LEU A 71 8.37 6.10 -5.42
CA LEU A 71 9.43 5.10 -5.48
C LEU A 71 9.44 4.22 -4.23
N LEU A 72 9.28 4.83 -3.05
CA LEU A 72 9.22 4.06 -1.81
C LEU A 72 8.03 3.09 -1.82
N GLY A 73 6.87 3.55 -2.25
CA GLY A 73 5.68 2.70 -2.35
C GLY A 73 5.87 1.58 -3.36
N LEU A 74 6.49 1.89 -4.49
CA LEU A 74 6.79 0.90 -5.52
C LEU A 74 7.70 -0.20 -4.95
N VAL A 75 8.73 0.18 -4.20
CA VAL A 75 9.66 -0.78 -3.61
C VAL A 75 8.94 -1.66 -2.59
N ILE A 76 8.17 -1.05 -1.68
CA ILE A 76 7.48 -1.81 -0.63
C ILE A 76 6.51 -2.82 -1.24
N TYR A 77 5.64 -2.36 -2.12
CA TYR A 77 4.63 -3.21 -2.73
C TYR A 77 5.25 -4.18 -3.74
N GLY A 78 6.28 -3.73 -4.46
CA GLY A 78 6.96 -4.56 -5.43
C GLY A 78 7.68 -5.74 -4.80
N VAL A 79 8.34 -5.53 -3.67
CA VAL A 79 9.00 -6.63 -2.94
C VAL A 79 7.95 -7.62 -2.44
N PHE A 80 6.86 -7.12 -1.85
CA PHE A 80 5.78 -7.98 -1.38
C PHE A 80 5.22 -8.85 -2.51
N ASP A 81 4.88 -8.22 -3.63
CA ASP A 81 4.27 -8.94 -4.75
C ASP A 81 5.25 -9.87 -5.45
N ALA A 82 6.50 -9.44 -5.60
CA ALA A 82 7.52 -10.28 -6.23
C ALA A 82 7.81 -11.52 -5.42
N VAL A 83 7.93 -11.39 -4.10
CA VAL A 83 8.15 -12.53 -3.22
C VAL A 83 6.97 -13.50 -3.27
N ASN A 84 5.75 -12.98 -3.21
CA ASN A 84 4.56 -13.82 -3.27
C ASN A 84 4.45 -14.53 -4.62
N TYR A 85 4.77 -13.82 -5.71
CA TYR A 85 4.78 -14.43 -7.03
C TYR A 85 5.82 -15.54 -7.13
N ALA A 86 6.95 -15.34 -6.47
CA ALA A 86 8.04 -16.33 -6.49
C ALA A 86 7.68 -17.62 -5.75
N ILE A 87 6.96 -17.51 -4.63
CA ILE A 87 6.70 -18.66 -3.76
C ILE A 87 5.33 -19.30 -3.95
N PHE A 88 4.35 -18.58 -4.49
CA PHE A 88 3.01 -19.11 -4.73
C PHE A 88 2.78 -19.32 -6.22
N SER A 89 2.72 -20.59 -6.65
CA SER A 89 2.58 -20.90 -8.08
C SER A 89 1.29 -20.35 -8.70
N LYS A 90 0.26 -20.09 -7.90
CA LYS A 90 -1.00 -19.58 -8.38
C LYS A 90 -1.20 -18.08 -8.14
N TYR A 91 -0.12 -17.38 -7.78
CA TYR A 91 -0.18 -15.94 -7.60
C TYR A 91 -0.30 -15.28 -8.99
N ASP A 92 -1.33 -14.45 -9.16
CA ASP A 92 -1.63 -13.87 -10.47
C ASP A 92 -0.68 -12.71 -10.78
N LEU A 93 0.03 -12.78 -11.91
CA LEU A 93 0.99 -11.75 -12.30
C LEU A 93 0.30 -10.41 -12.55
N ILE A 94 -0.88 -10.40 -13.15
CA ILE A 94 -1.58 -9.15 -13.45
C ILE A 94 -2.00 -8.46 -12.14
N ILE A 95 -2.52 -9.24 -11.18
CA ILE A 95 -2.87 -8.69 -9.87
C ILE A 95 -1.63 -8.15 -9.17
N ALA A 96 -0.51 -8.88 -9.24
CA ALA A 96 0.76 -8.45 -8.64
C ALA A 96 1.23 -7.12 -9.22
N LEU A 97 1.18 -6.96 -10.54
CA LEU A 97 1.59 -5.73 -11.20
C LEU A 97 0.65 -4.57 -10.84
N LYS A 98 -0.65 -4.80 -10.81
CA LYS A 98 -1.62 -3.78 -10.42
C LYS A 98 -1.37 -3.31 -8.99
N ASP A 99 -1.14 -4.26 -8.08
CA ASP A 99 -0.88 -3.94 -6.68
C ASP A 99 0.41 -3.15 -6.51
N THR A 100 1.46 -3.53 -7.24
CA THR A 100 2.75 -2.83 -7.19
C THR A 100 2.61 -1.38 -7.65
N PHE A 101 1.93 -1.16 -8.76
CA PHE A 101 1.70 0.20 -9.25
C PHE A 101 0.77 0.98 -8.33
N TRP A 102 -0.20 0.31 -7.71
CA TRP A 102 -1.06 0.96 -6.73
C TRP A 102 -0.24 1.47 -5.55
N GLY A 103 0.72 0.69 -5.07
CA GLY A 103 1.59 1.12 -3.97
C GLY A 103 2.30 2.43 -4.29
N ALA A 104 2.84 2.56 -5.51
CA ALA A 104 3.47 3.79 -5.94
C ALA A 104 2.46 4.94 -5.96
N THR A 105 1.27 4.71 -6.50
CA THR A 105 0.21 5.70 -6.58
C THR A 105 -0.27 6.13 -5.21
N LEU A 106 -0.48 5.18 -4.32
CA LEU A 106 -0.94 5.44 -2.96
C LEU A 106 0.04 6.34 -2.21
N PHE A 107 1.32 6.04 -2.27
CA PHE A 107 2.34 6.82 -1.58
C PHE A 107 2.49 8.22 -2.18
N TYR A 108 2.41 8.32 -3.52
CA TYR A 108 2.43 9.61 -4.19
C TYR A 108 1.27 10.49 -3.71
N MET A 109 0.05 9.96 -3.81
CA MET A 109 -1.15 10.72 -3.48
C MET A 109 -1.19 11.10 -2.00
N THR A 110 -0.81 10.16 -1.13
CA THR A 110 -0.78 10.41 0.31
C THR A 110 0.17 11.56 0.63
N THR A 111 1.36 11.55 0.04
CA THR A 111 2.36 12.59 0.28
C THR A 111 1.90 13.93 -0.30
N TYR A 112 1.40 13.91 -1.52
CA TYR A 112 0.91 15.12 -2.18
C TYR A 112 -0.19 15.80 -1.36
N ILE A 113 -1.20 15.02 -0.95
CA ILE A 113 -2.31 15.55 -0.17
C ILE A 113 -1.86 16.03 1.21
N THR A 114 -0.96 15.28 1.85
CA THR A 114 -0.42 15.67 3.15
C THR A 114 0.27 17.03 3.07
N TYR A 115 1.08 17.23 2.03
CA TYR A 115 1.76 18.52 1.84
C TYR A 115 0.75 19.63 1.56
N LYS A 116 -0.28 19.37 0.78
CA LYS A 116 -1.32 20.37 0.51
C LYS A 116 -2.06 20.80 1.77
N LEU A 117 -2.26 19.87 2.70
CA LEU A 117 -3.02 20.17 3.93
C LEU A 117 -2.14 20.75 5.04
N THR A 118 -0.83 20.50 5.03
CA THR A 118 0.06 20.89 6.12
C THR A 118 1.05 21.99 5.76
N LYS A 119 1.33 22.17 4.48
CA LYS A 119 2.25 23.23 4.01
C LYS A 119 1.47 24.31 3.30
N LYS A 120 1.96 25.52 3.46
CA LYS A 120 1.34 26.66 2.80
C LYS A 120 1.84 26.84 1.38
#